data_80279a7d40c4694ccafe625f685340e8
#
_entry.id   80279a7d40c4694ccafe625f685340e8
#
_cell.length_a   1.000
_cell.length_b   1.000
_cell.length_c   1.000
_cell.angle_alpha   90.00
_cell.angle_beta   90.00
_cell.angle_gamma   90.00
#
_symmetry.space_group_name_H-M   'P 1'
#
loop_
_entity.id
_entity.type
_entity.pdbx_description
1 polymer ?
#
loop_
_entity_poly.entity_id
_entity_poly.type
_entity_poly.pdbx_seq_one_letter_code
_entity_poly.pdbx_strand_id
1 'polypeptide(L)'
;MRTRALVLVLALSTAVILPGALVRTQEAPPTPSLTDEQMEHFLKTARVTQSRTIGKGVTNSLRATLTDGTLTHDAHIQTVDEKRSTFQGRDGIEFNFRDSWQFNIAAYKIDRLLDLRLVPVAVKRSWRGTTAAFSWWVDDVMMDEGERLKQKLPPPDAACWNQ
;
A
#
# COMPACT_ATOMS: atom_id res chain seq x y z
N MET A 1 7.49 -29.00 -89.03
CA MET A 1 7.83 -27.84 -88.16
C MET A 1 6.60 -27.50 -87.40
N ARG A 2 6.57 -27.81 -86.05
CA ARG A 2 5.40 -27.53 -85.18
C ARG A 2 5.80 -26.42 -84.21
N THR A 3 5.17 -25.24 -84.41
CA THR A 3 5.33 -24.05 -83.60
C THR A 3 4.47 -24.21 -82.32
N ARG A 4 5.11 -24.25 -81.13
CA ARG A 4 4.42 -24.27 -79.89
C ARG A 4 4.24 -22.82 -79.39
N ALA A 5 2.99 -22.37 -79.31
CA ALA A 5 2.64 -21.10 -78.66
C ALA A 5 2.69 -21.23 -77.14
N LEU A 6 3.48 -20.37 -76.50
CA LEU A 6 3.59 -20.24 -75.06
C LEU A 6 2.52 -19.26 -74.58
N VAL A 7 1.53 -19.77 -73.85
CA VAL A 7 0.49 -18.92 -73.21
C VAL A 7 0.99 -18.52 -71.84
N LEU A 8 1.28 -17.23 -71.66
CA LEU A 8 1.67 -16.63 -70.36
C LEU A 8 0.41 -16.27 -69.58
N VAL A 9 0.09 -17.00 -68.53
CA VAL A 9 -1.00 -16.68 -67.61
C VAL A 9 -0.48 -15.73 -66.55
N LEU A 10 -0.89 -14.48 -66.61
CA LEU A 10 -0.60 -13.45 -65.59
C LEU A 10 -1.63 -13.60 -64.47
N ALA A 11 -1.19 -14.15 -63.32
CA ALA A 11 -2.03 -14.20 -62.09
C ALA A 11 -2.00 -12.84 -61.40
N LEU A 12 -3.10 -12.12 -61.44
CA LEU A 12 -3.31 -10.88 -60.68
C LEU A 12 -3.69 -11.24 -59.24
N SER A 13 -2.74 -11.13 -58.31
CA SER A 13 -3.02 -11.31 -56.89
C SER A 13 -3.57 -10.00 -56.33
N THR A 14 -4.90 -9.95 -56.11
CA THR A 14 -5.54 -8.88 -55.34
C THR A 14 -5.29 -9.06 -53.84
N ALA A 15 -4.42 -8.24 -53.25
CA ALA A 15 -4.24 -8.17 -51.82
C ALA A 15 -5.48 -7.51 -51.16
N VAL A 16 -6.26 -8.29 -50.46
CA VAL A 16 -7.36 -7.80 -49.63
C VAL A 16 -6.75 -7.21 -48.34
N ILE A 17 -6.69 -5.88 -48.27
CA ILE A 17 -6.31 -5.18 -47.05
C ILE A 17 -7.54 -5.22 -46.11
N LEU A 18 -7.55 -6.10 -45.10
CA LEU A 18 -8.53 -6.09 -44.04
C LEU A 18 -8.24 -4.85 -43.16
N PRO A 19 -9.24 -3.97 -42.91
CA PRO A 19 -9.06 -2.89 -41.93
C PRO A 19 -8.83 -3.53 -40.55
N GLY A 20 -7.63 -3.31 -40.02
CA GLY A 20 -7.30 -3.73 -38.66
C GLY A 20 -8.28 -3.07 -37.70
N ALA A 21 -9.15 -3.86 -37.09
CA ALA A 21 -9.98 -3.42 -35.98
C ALA A 21 -9.03 -3.01 -34.85
N LEU A 22 -8.94 -1.70 -34.56
CA LEU A 22 -8.29 -1.18 -33.36
C LEU A 22 -9.05 -1.75 -32.14
N VAL A 23 -8.54 -2.83 -31.58
CA VAL A 23 -9.01 -3.33 -30.29
C VAL A 23 -8.66 -2.25 -29.27
N ARG A 24 -9.64 -1.38 -28.99
CA ARG A 24 -9.56 -0.44 -27.90
C ARG A 24 -9.60 -1.29 -26.64
N THR A 25 -8.44 -1.48 -25.99
CA THR A 25 -8.36 -2.07 -24.67
C THR A 25 -9.16 -1.14 -23.76
N GLN A 26 -10.34 -1.54 -23.39
CA GLN A 26 -11.18 -0.82 -22.42
C GLN A 26 -10.48 -1.02 -21.08
N GLU A 27 -9.81 0.01 -20.62
CA GLU A 27 -9.23 0.04 -19.28
C GLU A 27 -10.37 -0.24 -18.29
N ALA A 28 -10.21 -1.29 -17.48
CA ALA A 28 -11.23 -1.64 -16.49
C ALA A 28 -11.47 -0.41 -15.61
N PRO A 29 -12.73 -0.07 -15.28
CA PRO A 29 -13.01 1.04 -14.39
C PRO A 29 -12.21 0.85 -13.09
N PRO A 30 -11.57 1.91 -12.56
CA PRO A 30 -10.80 1.80 -11.32
C PRO A 30 -11.70 1.21 -10.24
N THR A 31 -11.23 0.17 -9.58
CA THR A 31 -11.93 -0.41 -8.42
C THR A 31 -12.18 0.74 -7.45
N PRO A 32 -13.43 0.99 -7.02
CA PRO A 32 -13.71 2.11 -6.14
C PRO A 32 -12.85 1.98 -4.87
N SER A 33 -11.97 2.94 -4.66
CA SER A 33 -11.17 3.01 -3.44
C SER A 33 -12.10 3.30 -2.27
N LEU A 34 -11.89 2.60 -1.14
CA LEU A 34 -12.65 2.88 0.09
C LEU A 34 -12.41 4.32 0.55
N THR A 35 -13.46 4.96 1.07
CA THR A 35 -13.30 6.26 1.74
C THR A 35 -12.68 6.10 3.12
N ASP A 36 -12.14 7.19 3.68
CA ASP A 36 -11.61 7.18 5.05
C ASP A 36 -12.65 6.69 6.06
N GLU A 37 -13.90 7.11 5.93
CA GLU A 37 -15.00 6.72 6.80
C GLU A 37 -15.30 5.22 6.71
N GLN A 38 -15.23 4.66 5.51
CA GLN A 38 -15.40 3.22 5.29
C GLN A 38 -14.26 2.42 5.91
N MET A 39 -13.02 2.88 5.74
CA MET A 39 -11.85 2.27 6.38
C MET A 39 -11.90 2.40 7.90
N GLU A 40 -12.28 3.58 8.45
CA GLU A 40 -12.47 3.75 9.89
C GLU A 40 -13.53 2.80 10.44
N HIS A 41 -14.69 2.68 9.76
CA HIS A 41 -15.75 1.78 10.16
C HIS A 41 -15.28 0.33 10.21
N PHE A 42 -14.64 -0.12 9.12
CA PHE A 42 -14.07 -1.46 9.03
C PHE A 42 -13.06 -1.72 10.15
N LEU A 43 -12.09 -0.85 10.37
CA LEU A 43 -11.09 -1.00 11.43
C LEU A 43 -11.72 -1.06 12.83
N LYS A 44 -12.82 -0.34 13.07
CA LYS A 44 -13.54 -0.34 14.37
C LYS A 44 -14.35 -1.62 14.58
N THR A 45 -14.94 -2.20 13.55
CA THR A 45 -15.99 -3.22 13.67
C THR A 45 -15.58 -4.61 13.17
N ALA A 46 -14.73 -4.70 12.16
CA ALA A 46 -14.35 -5.97 11.55
C ALA A 46 -13.68 -6.92 12.55
N ARG A 47 -13.99 -8.20 12.43
CA ARG A 47 -13.45 -9.25 13.30
C ARG A 47 -12.00 -9.55 12.94
N VAL A 48 -11.12 -9.56 13.92
CA VAL A 48 -9.74 -10.04 13.76
C VAL A 48 -9.76 -11.56 13.66
N THR A 49 -9.27 -12.10 12.56
CA THR A 49 -9.20 -13.54 12.29
C THR A 49 -7.83 -14.12 12.58
N GLN A 50 -6.78 -13.34 12.34
CA GLN A 50 -5.39 -13.74 12.54
C GLN A 50 -4.56 -12.54 13.00
N SER A 51 -3.51 -12.78 13.78
CA SER A 51 -2.52 -11.77 14.12
C SER A 51 -1.13 -12.37 14.26
N ARG A 52 -0.10 -11.63 13.86
CA ARG A 52 1.31 -12.01 13.95
C ARG A 52 2.17 -10.81 14.29
N THR A 53 3.30 -11.03 14.94
CA THR A 53 4.28 -9.96 15.20
C THR A 53 4.96 -9.54 13.91
N ILE A 54 5.19 -8.23 13.79
CA ILE A 54 5.94 -7.66 12.67
C ILE A 54 7.40 -7.66 13.09
N GLY A 55 8.26 -8.47 12.89
CA GLY A 55 9.66 -8.54 13.35
C GLY A 55 10.52 -7.29 13.07
N LYS A 56 9.91 -6.14 12.84
CA LYS A 56 10.54 -4.83 12.62
C LYS A 56 10.06 -3.84 13.70
N GLY A 57 10.97 -2.96 14.13
CA GLY A 57 10.72 -1.98 15.19
C GLY A 57 11.02 -2.54 16.59
N VAL A 58 11.00 -1.66 17.59
CA VAL A 58 11.34 -1.97 19.00
C VAL A 58 10.12 -2.27 19.87
N THR A 59 8.90 -2.14 19.35
CA THR A 59 7.66 -2.04 20.13
C THR A 59 6.63 -3.14 19.86
N ASN A 60 7.06 -4.33 19.43
CA ASN A 60 6.21 -5.51 19.25
C ASN A 60 4.87 -5.26 18.53
N SER A 61 4.88 -4.43 17.50
CA SER A 61 3.71 -4.19 16.66
C SER A 61 3.20 -5.46 16.01
N LEU A 62 1.90 -5.53 15.78
CA LEU A 62 1.25 -6.68 15.15
C LEU A 62 0.72 -6.31 13.76
N ARG A 63 0.78 -7.24 12.83
CA ARG A 63 -0.05 -7.26 11.64
C ARG A 63 -1.18 -8.25 11.86
N ALA A 64 -2.41 -7.81 11.65
CA ALA A 64 -3.60 -8.61 11.86
C ALA A 64 -4.49 -8.60 10.62
N THR A 65 -5.07 -9.73 10.29
CA THR A 65 -6.09 -9.86 9.23
C THR A 65 -7.47 -9.66 9.85
N LEU A 66 -8.24 -8.74 9.29
CA LEU A 66 -9.60 -8.40 9.71
C LEU A 66 -10.60 -8.77 8.62
N THR A 67 -11.83 -9.12 9.01
CA THR A 67 -12.92 -9.33 8.07
C THR A 67 -14.29 -8.93 8.66
N ASP A 68 -15.14 -8.34 7.84
CA ASP A 68 -16.55 -8.09 8.15
C ASP A 68 -17.49 -9.08 7.42
N GLY A 69 -16.92 -10.05 6.69
CA GLY A 69 -17.65 -11.02 5.87
C GLY A 69 -17.72 -10.64 4.39
N THR A 70 -17.58 -9.36 4.05
CA THR A 70 -17.55 -8.84 2.68
C THR A 70 -16.17 -8.46 2.26
N LEU A 71 -15.47 -7.70 3.13
CA LEU A 71 -14.10 -7.27 2.96
C LEU A 71 -13.19 -8.05 3.90
N THR A 72 -12.02 -8.40 3.41
CA THR A 72 -10.91 -8.91 4.23
C THR A 72 -9.69 -8.05 3.94
N HIS A 73 -9.11 -7.44 4.98
CA HIS A 73 -7.95 -6.56 4.85
C HIS A 73 -7.09 -6.62 6.11
N ASP A 74 -5.81 -6.32 5.97
CA ASP A 74 -4.88 -6.31 7.09
C ASP A 74 -4.86 -4.95 7.80
N ALA A 75 -4.50 -4.97 9.07
CA ALA A 75 -4.28 -3.78 9.87
C ALA A 75 -2.99 -3.92 10.69
N HIS A 76 -2.33 -2.80 10.93
CA HIS A 76 -1.30 -2.66 11.93
C HIS A 76 -1.94 -2.39 13.30
N ILE A 77 -1.54 -3.14 14.34
CA ILE A 77 -2.03 -2.95 15.71
C ILE A 77 -0.86 -2.53 16.59
N GLN A 78 -1.01 -1.38 17.25
CA GLN A 78 -0.06 -0.86 18.23
C GLN A 78 -0.75 -0.72 19.59
N THR A 79 -0.19 -1.39 20.60
CA THR A 79 -0.74 -1.39 21.97
C THR A 79 0.17 -0.70 22.98
N VAL A 80 1.40 -0.35 22.58
CA VAL A 80 2.39 0.24 23.48
C VAL A 80 1.93 1.61 23.98
N ASP A 81 2.09 1.85 25.26
CA ASP A 81 1.92 3.16 25.90
C ASP A 81 2.97 3.27 27.02
N GLU A 82 4.21 3.55 26.64
CA GLU A 82 5.36 3.62 27.54
C GLU A 82 5.83 5.05 27.73
N LYS A 83 6.21 5.36 28.97
CA LYS A 83 6.89 6.59 29.33
C LYS A 83 8.08 6.26 30.21
N ARG A 84 9.27 6.69 29.83
CA ARG A 84 10.51 6.48 30.58
C ARG A 84 11.27 7.80 30.71
N SER A 85 11.88 8.04 31.85
CA SER A 85 12.75 9.22 32.04
C SER A 85 13.99 9.15 31.13
N THR A 86 14.49 7.93 30.91
CA THR A 86 15.59 7.63 29.99
C THR A 86 15.33 6.34 29.25
N PHE A 87 15.75 6.27 28.01
CA PHE A 87 15.72 5.08 27.16
C PHE A 87 17.06 4.93 26.43
N GLN A 88 17.66 3.75 26.49
CA GLN A 88 18.87 3.43 25.73
C GLN A 88 18.45 2.94 24.35
N GLY A 89 18.49 3.84 23.38
CA GLY A 89 18.30 3.54 21.96
C GLY A 89 19.59 3.07 21.28
N ARG A 90 19.49 2.80 19.98
CA ARG A 90 20.65 2.42 19.16
C ARG A 90 21.67 3.56 19.05
N ASP A 91 21.17 4.79 18.96
CA ASP A 91 21.98 5.99 18.66
C ASP A 91 22.33 6.78 19.93
N GLY A 92 22.00 6.23 21.13
CA GLY A 92 22.33 6.86 22.42
C GLY A 92 21.19 6.85 23.43
N ILE A 93 21.31 7.69 24.44
CA ILE A 93 20.32 7.85 25.50
C ILE A 93 19.32 8.93 25.10
N GLU A 94 18.05 8.55 25.07
CA GLU A 94 16.93 9.48 24.91
C GLU A 94 16.36 9.85 26.27
N PHE A 95 16.16 11.15 26.53
CA PHE A 95 15.51 11.65 27.74
C PHE A 95 14.02 11.89 27.47
N ASN A 96 13.19 11.61 28.48
CA ASN A 96 11.74 11.74 28.39
C ASN A 96 11.13 10.91 27.26
N PHE A 97 11.69 9.73 27.01
CA PHE A 97 11.19 8.81 25.99
C PHE A 97 9.71 8.52 26.19
N ARG A 98 8.95 8.58 25.11
CA ARG A 98 7.55 8.19 25.07
C ARG A 98 7.24 7.48 23.77
N ASP A 99 6.68 6.27 23.86
CA ASP A 99 6.07 5.55 22.77
C ASP A 99 4.61 5.23 23.13
N SER A 100 3.69 5.62 22.25
CA SER A 100 2.26 5.48 22.54
C SER A 100 1.47 5.20 21.27
N TRP A 101 0.55 4.24 21.36
CA TRP A 101 -0.44 3.97 20.31
C TRP A 101 -1.23 5.23 19.90
N GLN A 102 -1.35 6.20 20.78
CA GLN A 102 -2.05 7.48 20.53
C GLN A 102 -1.38 8.28 19.41
N PHE A 103 -0.07 8.13 19.21
CA PHE A 103 0.65 8.87 18.17
C PHE A 103 0.20 8.47 16.76
N ASN A 104 -0.14 7.21 16.53
CA ASN A 104 -0.67 6.76 15.24
C ASN A 104 -1.98 7.47 14.90
N ILE A 105 -2.86 7.63 15.90
CA ILE A 105 -4.15 8.31 15.73
C ILE A 105 -3.95 9.82 15.57
N ALA A 106 -3.07 10.41 16.36
CA ALA A 106 -2.74 11.83 16.25
C ALA A 106 -2.15 12.16 14.88
N ALA A 107 -1.19 11.36 14.40
CA ALA A 107 -0.60 11.52 13.09
C ALA A 107 -1.66 11.49 11.98
N TYR A 108 -2.55 10.48 11.99
CA TYR A 108 -3.67 10.40 11.04
C TYR A 108 -4.57 11.64 11.09
N LYS A 109 -4.96 12.11 12.29
CA LYS A 109 -5.85 13.29 12.43
C LYS A 109 -5.18 14.58 11.95
N ILE A 110 -3.90 14.77 12.26
CA ILE A 110 -3.13 15.94 11.79
C ILE A 110 -2.98 15.90 10.27
N ASP A 111 -2.65 14.75 9.71
CA ASP A 111 -2.52 14.54 8.27
C ASP A 111 -3.80 14.93 7.52
N ARG A 112 -4.98 14.54 8.04
CA ARG A 112 -6.27 14.90 7.44
C ARG A 112 -6.60 16.38 7.64
N LEU A 113 -6.23 16.96 8.80
CA LEU A 113 -6.40 18.39 9.05
C LEU A 113 -5.59 19.25 8.08
N LEU A 114 -4.41 18.78 7.69
CA LEU A 114 -3.52 19.44 6.73
C LEU A 114 -3.78 19.02 5.27
N ASP A 115 -4.73 18.12 5.03
CA ASP A 115 -5.07 17.53 3.72
C ASP A 115 -3.84 16.92 2.97
N LEU A 116 -2.90 16.33 3.71
CA LEU A 116 -1.69 15.74 3.14
C LEU A 116 -1.92 14.35 2.55
N ARG A 117 -2.78 13.55 3.17
CA ARG A 117 -3.14 12.16 2.79
C ARG A 117 -1.94 11.20 2.68
N LEU A 118 -0.96 11.39 3.54
CA LEU A 118 0.26 10.59 3.62
C LEU A 118 0.18 9.50 4.69
N VAL A 119 -0.64 9.70 5.72
CA VAL A 119 -0.77 8.79 6.86
C VAL A 119 -1.98 7.87 6.68
N PRO A 120 -1.83 6.56 6.81
CA PRO A 120 -2.96 5.62 6.74
C PRO A 120 -4.03 5.92 7.79
N VAL A 121 -5.28 5.60 7.46
CA VAL A 121 -6.41 5.70 8.40
C VAL A 121 -6.10 4.93 9.67
N ALA A 122 -6.30 5.56 10.83
CA ALA A 122 -6.03 4.98 12.13
C ALA A 122 -7.16 5.26 13.13
N VAL A 123 -7.57 4.22 13.87
CA VAL A 123 -8.66 4.31 14.85
C VAL A 123 -8.25 3.75 16.20
N LYS A 124 -8.86 4.29 17.25
CA LYS A 124 -8.81 3.71 18.59
C LYS A 124 -9.76 2.53 18.69
N ARG A 125 -9.27 1.39 19.21
CA ARG A 125 -10.07 0.20 19.44
C ARG A 125 -9.56 -0.58 20.65
N SER A 126 -10.47 -1.30 21.33
CA SER A 126 -10.07 -2.29 22.35
C SER A 126 -9.54 -3.57 21.68
N TRP A 127 -8.42 -4.05 22.18
CA TRP A 127 -7.76 -5.27 21.71
C TRP A 127 -7.25 -6.10 22.89
N ARG A 128 -7.77 -7.31 23.07
CA ARG A 128 -7.36 -8.23 24.14
C ARG A 128 -7.32 -7.59 25.53
N GLY A 129 -8.31 -6.75 25.83
CA GLY A 129 -8.46 -6.09 27.15
C GLY A 129 -7.66 -4.81 27.32
N THR A 130 -6.88 -4.38 26.32
CA THR A 130 -6.17 -3.08 26.31
C THR A 130 -6.67 -2.17 25.20
N THR A 131 -6.31 -0.90 25.25
CA THR A 131 -6.56 0.04 24.17
C THR A 131 -5.43 -0.02 23.15
N ALA A 132 -5.75 0.05 21.86
CA ALA A 132 -4.81 -0.01 20.77
C ALA A 132 -5.17 1.00 19.66
N ALA A 133 -4.18 1.39 18.87
CA ALA A 133 -4.38 1.93 17.54
C ALA A 133 -4.47 0.79 16.53
N PHE A 134 -5.49 0.83 15.69
CA PHE A 134 -5.62 0.01 14.49
C PHE A 134 -5.43 0.93 13.29
N SER A 135 -4.38 0.71 12.52
CA SER A 135 -4.08 1.49 11.32
C SER A 135 -4.25 0.62 10.08
N TRP A 136 -4.81 1.19 9.03
CA TRP A 136 -4.96 0.52 7.74
C TRP A 136 -3.60 0.05 7.23
N TRP A 137 -3.48 -1.22 6.88
CA TRP A 137 -2.25 -1.74 6.30
C TRP A 137 -2.10 -1.21 4.88
N VAL A 138 -0.95 -0.64 4.55
CA VAL A 138 -0.66 -0.20 3.19
C VAL A 138 -0.13 -1.38 2.41
N ASP A 139 -0.87 -1.77 1.36
CA ASP A 139 -0.46 -2.80 0.43
C ASP A 139 0.45 -2.23 -0.67
N ASP A 140 1.06 -3.11 -1.45
CA ASP A 140 1.87 -2.77 -2.63
C ASP A 140 3.05 -1.83 -2.35
N VAL A 141 3.55 -1.83 -1.12
CA VAL A 141 4.77 -1.09 -0.76
C VAL A 141 5.96 -1.72 -1.47
N MET A 142 6.54 -0.97 -2.40
CA MET A 142 7.69 -1.41 -3.19
C MET A 142 8.88 -1.75 -2.28
N MET A 143 9.21 -0.86 -1.36
CA MET A 143 10.26 -1.06 -0.34
C MET A 143 10.11 -0.06 0.80
N ASP A 144 10.66 -0.37 1.97
CA ASP A 144 10.81 0.61 3.03
C ASP A 144 12.14 1.39 2.89
N GLU A 145 12.24 2.50 3.63
CA GLU A 145 13.43 3.37 3.57
C GLU A 145 14.71 2.64 4.00
N GLY A 146 14.63 1.73 4.97
CA GLY A 146 15.79 0.93 5.39
C GLY A 146 16.30 0.05 4.26
N GLU A 147 15.42 -0.52 3.47
CA GLU A 147 15.79 -1.33 2.30
C GLU A 147 16.34 -0.46 1.16
N ARG A 148 15.73 0.70 0.91
CA ARG A 148 16.23 1.66 -0.07
C ARG A 148 17.67 2.09 0.24
N LEU A 149 17.97 2.42 1.50
CA LEU A 149 19.31 2.80 1.94
C LEU A 149 20.33 1.65 1.79
N LYS A 150 19.95 0.42 2.12
CA LYS A 150 20.82 -0.76 1.92
C LYS A 150 21.18 -0.96 0.45
N GLN A 151 20.21 -0.78 -0.43
CA GLN A 151 20.40 -0.88 -1.88
C GLN A 151 21.06 0.35 -2.49
N LYS A 152 21.32 1.41 -1.70
CA LYS A 152 21.90 2.70 -2.14
C LYS A 152 21.11 3.34 -3.29
N LEU A 153 19.79 3.15 -3.31
CA LEU A 153 18.92 3.73 -4.32
C LEU A 153 18.69 5.22 -4.01
N PRO A 154 18.77 6.10 -5.02
CA PRO A 154 18.40 7.50 -4.84
C PRO A 154 16.89 7.61 -4.58
N PRO A 155 16.41 8.68 -3.89
CA PRO A 155 14.98 8.94 -3.79
C PRO A 155 14.40 9.24 -5.18
N PRO A 156 13.10 8.96 -5.41
CA PRO A 156 12.44 9.21 -6.68
C PRO A 156 12.51 10.68 -7.14
N ASP A 157 12.47 11.60 -6.18
CA ASP A 157 12.66 13.04 -6.40
C ASP A 157 13.64 13.58 -5.36
N ALA A 158 14.89 13.76 -5.78
CA ALA A 158 15.96 14.25 -4.91
C ALA A 158 15.73 15.71 -4.47
N ALA A 159 15.08 16.55 -5.27
CA ALA A 159 14.80 17.93 -4.92
C ALA A 159 13.75 18.03 -3.79
N CYS A 160 12.70 17.23 -3.85
CA CYS A 160 11.69 17.14 -2.81
C CYS A 160 12.23 16.49 -1.51
N TRP A 161 13.10 15.50 -1.65
CA TRP A 161 13.64 14.76 -0.50
C TRP A 161 14.62 15.56 0.35
N ASN A 162 15.32 16.52 -0.24
CA ASN A 162 16.36 17.32 0.42
C ASN A 162 15.86 18.66 0.97
N GLN A 163 14.55 18.89 1.02
CA GLN A 163 13.92 20.04 1.67
C GLN A 163 13.59 19.72 3.13
#